data_a2fb1a292e50627550db3414f52cd8a9
#
_entry.id   a2fb1a292e50627550db3414f52cd8a9
#
_cell.length_a   1.000
_cell.length_b   1.000
_cell.length_c   1.000
_cell.angle_alpha   90.00
_cell.angle_beta   90.00
_cell.angle_gamma   90.00
#
_symmetry.space_group_name_H-M   'P 1'
#
loop_
_entity.id
_entity.type
_entity.pdbx_description
1 polymer ?
#
loop_
_entity_poly.entity_id
_entity_poly.type
_entity_poly.pdbx_seq_one_letter_code
_entity_poly.pdbx_strand_id
1 'polypeptide(L)'
;MDIEDIEVFIGIDVGKSEHWATALSRDGRKVFDRALPNDEDRLREVYQRLQANGQVLVVVDQPATIGALAVAVAQDMGITVGYLPGLSMRRIADLTPGSAKTDAKDAAVIAGAARSMPHTLRAVSTSDEDAAALSMLTGFDLDLARQVNQSANRIRGLYTQIHPALEAVVGPWLEHDAVLEVIAAWPTPADLKRAGKARIDARLKKHGCRRHATWAGQIVSALEHQTVVVAGTDAAATVLPHLARQLIALHAQRADVAAQVETLVQAHPLYQVLTSMPGIRGPGRSRPCWPRPWARPPGTGAQLASYAGLAPETRRSGSSIRGEHVSHGGNKRLKRAMFLSAFASLRSDPVSRAYYQRKRDQGKRHNQAVLALAHRRILTLHAMIRDGALYDPQPATKLPAAA
;
A
#
# COMPACT_ATOMS: atom_id res chain seq x y z
N MET A 1 -19.91 4.43 -16.05
CA MET A 1 -19.40 5.53 -16.90
C MET A 1 -20.44 5.67 -18.00
N ASP A 2 -20.91 6.87 -18.22
CA ASP A 2 -21.79 7.17 -19.34
C ASP A 2 -20.96 7.25 -20.62
N ILE A 3 -21.40 6.59 -21.68
CA ILE A 3 -20.69 6.49 -22.97
C ILE A 3 -21.65 6.76 -24.17
N GLU A 4 -22.83 7.32 -23.89
CA GLU A 4 -23.86 7.49 -24.96
C GLU A 4 -23.37 8.41 -26.08
N ASP A 5 -22.58 9.42 -25.78
CA ASP A 5 -22.03 10.38 -26.75
C ASP A 5 -20.66 9.98 -27.31
N ILE A 6 -20.09 8.83 -26.91
CA ILE A 6 -18.74 8.43 -27.34
C ILE A 6 -18.82 7.74 -28.70
N GLU A 7 -18.05 8.27 -29.66
CA GLU A 7 -17.94 7.75 -31.03
C GLU A 7 -16.66 6.91 -31.24
N VAL A 8 -15.58 7.21 -30.50
CA VAL A 8 -14.30 6.52 -30.63
C VAL A 8 -13.81 6.01 -29.28
N PHE A 9 -13.48 4.73 -29.23
CA PHE A 9 -13.01 4.03 -28.02
C PHE A 9 -11.55 3.62 -28.19
N ILE A 10 -10.64 4.26 -27.48
CA ILE A 10 -9.20 3.97 -27.52
C ILE A 10 -8.84 3.09 -26.33
N GLY A 11 -8.30 1.92 -26.61
CA GLY A 11 -7.63 1.09 -25.62
C GLY A 11 -6.12 1.23 -25.74
N ILE A 12 -5.45 1.51 -24.64
CA ILE A 12 -4.00 1.64 -24.58
C ILE A 12 -3.46 0.60 -23.61
N ASP A 13 -2.67 -0.33 -24.13
CA ASP A 13 -1.79 -1.16 -23.34
C ASP A 13 -0.50 -0.39 -23.08
N VAL A 14 -0.24 -0.04 -21.80
CA VAL A 14 0.81 0.92 -21.47
C VAL A 14 2.16 0.25 -21.28
N GLY A 15 3.13 0.67 -22.07
CA GLY A 15 4.54 0.29 -21.98
C GLY A 15 5.42 1.45 -21.50
N LYS A 16 6.63 1.15 -21.07
CA LYS A 16 7.56 2.11 -20.47
C LYS A 16 8.04 3.18 -21.49
N SER A 17 8.48 2.77 -22.65
CA SER A 17 8.98 3.64 -23.73
C SER A 17 7.95 3.82 -24.83
N GLU A 18 7.10 2.87 -25.01
CA GLU A 18 6.14 2.78 -26.08
C GLU A 18 4.90 2.06 -25.58
N HIS A 19 3.74 2.55 -25.94
CA HIS A 19 2.44 1.95 -25.72
C HIS A 19 1.98 1.25 -26.99
N TRP A 20 0.99 0.38 -26.89
CA TRP A 20 0.19 -0.01 -28.04
C TRP A 20 -1.20 0.57 -27.92
N ALA A 21 -1.67 1.25 -28.95
CA ALA A 21 -2.99 1.84 -28.97
C ALA A 21 -3.85 1.24 -30.08
N THR A 22 -5.06 0.81 -29.71
CA THR A 22 -6.10 0.37 -30.63
C THR A 22 -7.32 1.26 -30.44
N ALA A 23 -7.85 1.84 -31.51
CA ALA A 23 -9.09 2.60 -31.47
C ALA A 23 -10.17 1.95 -32.31
N LEU A 24 -11.37 1.86 -31.73
CA LEU A 24 -12.57 1.33 -32.37
C LEU A 24 -13.60 2.44 -32.50
N SER A 25 -14.27 2.52 -33.65
CA SER A 25 -15.48 3.32 -33.80
C SER A 25 -16.67 2.66 -33.07
N ARG A 26 -17.78 3.37 -32.95
CA ARG A 26 -18.98 2.89 -32.26
C ARG A 26 -19.56 1.61 -32.86
N ASP A 27 -19.46 1.46 -34.18
CA ASP A 27 -19.84 0.24 -34.93
C ASP A 27 -18.86 -0.91 -34.82
N GLY A 28 -17.70 -0.68 -34.13
CA GLY A 28 -16.66 -1.70 -33.89
C GLY A 28 -15.59 -1.80 -34.97
N ARG A 29 -15.58 -0.88 -35.95
CA ARG A 29 -14.51 -0.81 -36.96
C ARG A 29 -13.23 -0.31 -36.34
N LYS A 30 -12.12 -0.95 -36.65
CA LYS A 30 -10.79 -0.51 -36.22
C LYS A 30 -10.37 0.73 -37.03
N VAL A 31 -10.21 1.88 -36.36
CA VAL A 31 -9.80 3.15 -36.95
C VAL A 31 -8.33 3.50 -36.67
N PHE A 32 -7.73 2.85 -35.66
CA PHE A 32 -6.30 2.96 -35.34
C PHE A 32 -5.82 1.67 -34.69
N ASP A 33 -4.57 1.24 -34.99
CA ASP A 33 -3.95 0.08 -34.39
C ASP A 33 -2.45 0.10 -34.62
N ARG A 34 -1.70 0.74 -33.71
CA ARG A 34 -0.24 0.92 -33.84
C ARG A 34 0.41 1.12 -32.48
N ALA A 35 1.72 0.89 -32.49
CA ALA A 35 2.60 1.37 -31.47
C ALA A 35 2.52 2.90 -31.35
N LEU A 36 2.51 3.42 -30.13
CA LEU A 36 2.37 4.82 -29.77
C LEU A 36 3.48 5.17 -28.76
N PRO A 37 4.49 5.96 -29.16
CA PRO A 37 5.54 6.40 -28.26
C PRO A 37 4.98 7.10 -27.03
N ASN A 38 5.62 6.89 -25.87
CA ASN A 38 5.26 7.57 -24.63
C ASN A 38 5.85 8.99 -24.63
N ASP A 39 5.34 9.81 -25.54
CA ASP A 39 5.77 11.17 -25.86
C ASP A 39 4.55 12.07 -26.02
N GLU A 40 4.59 13.28 -25.46
CA GLU A 40 3.44 14.18 -25.40
C GLU A 40 2.96 14.59 -26.80
N ASP A 41 3.86 14.98 -27.70
CA ASP A 41 3.50 15.47 -29.03
C ASP A 41 2.82 14.37 -29.85
N ARG A 42 3.33 13.14 -29.76
CA ARG A 42 2.74 11.97 -30.43
C ARG A 42 1.39 11.58 -29.88
N LEU A 43 1.23 11.66 -28.56
CA LEU A 43 -0.06 11.42 -27.91
C LEU A 43 -1.09 12.45 -28.36
N ARG A 44 -0.73 13.75 -28.36
CA ARG A 44 -1.59 14.85 -28.83
C ARG A 44 -1.98 14.65 -30.29
N GLU A 45 -1.03 14.36 -31.17
CA GLU A 45 -1.29 14.12 -32.61
C GLU A 45 -2.33 13.02 -32.81
N VAL A 46 -2.15 11.88 -32.15
CA VAL A 46 -3.10 10.74 -32.28
C VAL A 46 -4.45 11.08 -31.71
N TYR A 47 -4.51 11.69 -30.53
CA TYR A 47 -5.79 12.05 -29.90
C TYR A 47 -6.55 13.08 -30.73
N GLN A 48 -5.90 14.13 -31.22
CA GLN A 48 -6.50 15.14 -32.09
C GLN A 48 -7.05 14.55 -33.38
N ARG A 49 -6.29 13.65 -34.01
CA ARG A 49 -6.74 12.95 -35.20
C ARG A 49 -7.99 12.10 -34.94
N LEU A 50 -8.08 11.46 -33.77
CA LEU A 50 -9.22 10.61 -33.42
C LEU A 50 -10.44 11.43 -32.99
N GLN A 51 -10.25 12.59 -32.35
CA GLN A 51 -11.31 13.55 -32.03
C GLN A 51 -12.00 14.11 -33.28
N ALA A 52 -11.34 14.12 -34.43
CA ALA A 52 -11.97 14.51 -35.70
C ALA A 52 -13.14 13.57 -36.12
N ASN A 53 -13.20 12.37 -35.53
CA ASN A 53 -14.28 11.40 -35.77
C ASN A 53 -15.38 11.43 -34.68
N GLY A 54 -15.35 12.41 -33.77
CA GLY A 54 -16.34 12.55 -32.69
C GLY A 54 -15.74 12.46 -31.28
N GLN A 55 -16.61 12.31 -30.29
CA GLN A 55 -16.22 12.21 -28.90
C GLN A 55 -15.39 10.94 -28.63
N VAL A 56 -14.29 11.12 -27.91
CA VAL A 56 -13.30 10.06 -27.65
C VAL A 56 -13.35 9.64 -26.18
N LEU A 57 -13.27 8.33 -25.93
CA LEU A 57 -12.95 7.76 -24.63
C LEU A 57 -11.60 7.05 -24.69
N VAL A 58 -10.64 7.51 -23.88
CA VAL A 58 -9.36 6.83 -23.69
C VAL A 58 -9.44 5.90 -22.49
N VAL A 59 -9.08 4.63 -22.67
CA VAL A 59 -9.04 3.64 -21.60
C VAL A 59 -7.65 3.01 -21.51
N VAL A 60 -7.09 3.01 -20.32
CA VAL A 60 -5.77 2.42 -20.01
C VAL A 60 -5.92 1.29 -18.99
N ASP A 61 -4.95 0.40 -18.90
CA ASP A 61 -4.90 -0.65 -17.86
C ASP A 61 -4.15 -0.18 -16.59
N GLN A 62 -3.23 0.80 -16.70
CA GLN A 62 -2.43 1.34 -15.60
C GLN A 62 -2.34 2.88 -15.64
N PRO A 63 -3.33 3.60 -15.09
CA PRO A 63 -3.38 5.06 -15.20
C PRO A 63 -2.37 5.84 -14.35
N ALA A 64 -1.77 5.22 -13.35
CA ALA A 64 -1.04 5.94 -12.30
C ALA A 64 0.48 5.82 -12.34
N THR A 65 1.06 5.14 -13.30
CA THR A 65 2.51 4.92 -13.41
C THR A 65 2.97 5.17 -14.84
N ILE A 66 3.13 4.10 -15.59
CA ILE A 66 3.60 4.16 -16.98
C ILE A 66 2.59 4.87 -17.88
N GLY A 67 1.30 4.75 -17.61
CA GLY A 67 0.22 5.41 -18.38
C GLY A 67 -0.09 6.85 -17.93
N ALA A 68 0.63 7.40 -16.96
CA ALA A 68 0.31 8.72 -16.40
C ALA A 68 0.36 9.85 -17.43
N LEU A 69 1.36 9.85 -18.32
CA LEU A 69 1.47 10.86 -19.37
C LEU A 69 0.31 10.75 -20.38
N ALA A 70 -0.01 9.54 -20.84
CA ALA A 70 -1.11 9.32 -21.77
C ALA A 70 -2.45 9.79 -21.19
N VAL A 71 -2.67 9.55 -19.88
CA VAL A 71 -3.86 10.03 -19.15
C VAL A 71 -3.86 11.55 -19.03
N ALA A 72 -2.74 12.16 -18.62
CA ALA A 72 -2.63 13.61 -18.44
C ALA A 72 -2.86 14.37 -19.75
N VAL A 73 -2.26 13.92 -20.85
CA VAL A 73 -2.47 14.51 -22.18
C VAL A 73 -3.93 14.39 -22.62
N ALA A 74 -4.57 13.22 -22.42
CA ALA A 74 -5.97 13.05 -22.76
C ALA A 74 -6.87 14.01 -21.95
N GLN A 75 -6.62 14.15 -20.65
CA GLN A 75 -7.37 15.05 -19.78
C GLN A 75 -7.17 16.53 -20.12
N ASP A 76 -5.94 16.94 -20.45
CA ASP A 76 -5.62 18.28 -20.91
C ASP A 76 -6.34 18.65 -22.23
N MET A 77 -6.54 17.67 -23.09
CA MET A 77 -7.33 17.81 -24.34
C MET A 77 -8.86 17.68 -24.13
N GLY A 78 -9.35 17.61 -22.89
CA GLY A 78 -10.76 17.48 -22.58
C GLY A 78 -11.35 16.10 -22.89
N ILE A 79 -10.51 15.08 -23.11
CA ILE A 79 -10.97 13.73 -23.44
C ILE A 79 -11.34 12.98 -22.14
N THR A 80 -12.46 12.28 -22.19
CA THR A 80 -12.86 11.40 -21.08
C THR A 80 -11.92 10.23 -20.95
N VAL A 81 -11.44 9.98 -19.71
CA VAL A 81 -10.51 8.90 -19.44
C VAL A 81 -11.11 7.88 -18.48
N GLY A 82 -10.96 6.61 -18.85
CA GLY A 82 -11.29 5.48 -18.01
C GLY A 82 -10.11 4.54 -17.83
N TYR A 83 -10.21 3.62 -16.88
CA TYR A 83 -9.28 2.51 -16.82
C TYR A 83 -9.99 1.18 -16.64
N LEU A 84 -9.44 0.14 -17.23
CA LEU A 84 -9.90 -1.23 -17.10
C LEU A 84 -9.06 -1.93 -16.01
N PRO A 85 -9.65 -2.32 -14.85
CA PRO A 85 -8.91 -3.01 -13.81
C PRO A 85 -8.28 -4.32 -14.32
N GLY A 86 -7.01 -4.56 -13.98
CA GLY A 86 -6.24 -5.68 -14.52
C GLY A 86 -6.88 -7.06 -14.32
N LEU A 87 -7.68 -7.27 -13.26
CA LEU A 87 -8.46 -8.51 -13.11
C LEU A 87 -9.60 -8.61 -14.14
N SER A 88 -10.28 -7.50 -14.41
CA SER A 88 -11.32 -7.44 -15.45
C SER A 88 -10.71 -7.64 -16.82
N MET A 89 -9.61 -6.95 -17.12
CA MET A 89 -8.87 -7.12 -18.37
C MET A 89 -8.48 -8.58 -18.60
N ARG A 90 -7.87 -9.25 -17.60
CA ARG A 90 -7.48 -10.66 -17.73
C ARG A 90 -8.67 -11.57 -18.03
N ARG A 91 -9.79 -11.40 -17.31
CA ARG A 91 -11.01 -12.21 -17.55
C ARG A 91 -11.61 -11.98 -18.92
N ILE A 92 -11.56 -10.75 -19.44
CA ILE A 92 -12.05 -10.43 -20.78
C ILE A 92 -11.09 -10.98 -21.84
N ALA A 93 -9.77 -10.88 -21.61
CA ALA A 93 -8.77 -11.46 -22.48
C ALA A 93 -8.90 -13.00 -22.61
N ASP A 94 -9.25 -13.69 -21.51
CA ASP A 94 -9.52 -15.14 -21.52
C ASP A 94 -10.72 -15.54 -22.40
N LEU A 95 -11.65 -14.62 -22.69
CA LEU A 95 -12.77 -14.84 -23.61
C LEU A 95 -12.38 -14.61 -25.08
N THR A 96 -11.22 -14.04 -25.35
CA THR A 96 -10.77 -13.72 -26.71
C THR A 96 -10.00 -14.89 -27.29
N PRO A 97 -10.34 -15.40 -28.49
CA PRO A 97 -9.66 -16.53 -29.13
C PRO A 97 -8.16 -16.28 -29.31
N GLY A 98 -7.37 -17.35 -29.17
CA GLY A 98 -5.92 -17.36 -29.37
C GLY A 98 -5.12 -17.18 -28.08
N SER A 99 -4.06 -18.00 -27.94
CA SER A 99 -3.20 -18.06 -26.75
C SER A 99 -2.02 -17.07 -26.78
N ALA A 100 -1.77 -16.39 -27.91
CA ALA A 100 -0.68 -15.44 -28.02
C ALA A 100 -0.99 -14.17 -27.18
N LYS A 101 -0.05 -13.80 -26.34
CA LYS A 101 -0.07 -12.53 -25.60
C LYS A 101 0.78 -11.53 -26.37
N THR A 102 0.15 -10.44 -26.84
CA THR A 102 0.82 -9.32 -27.50
C THR A 102 0.18 -8.02 -27.04
N ASP A 103 0.95 -6.94 -26.99
CA ASP A 103 0.48 -5.63 -26.61
C ASP A 103 -0.67 -5.15 -27.51
N ALA A 104 -0.62 -5.48 -28.81
CA ALA A 104 -1.70 -5.23 -29.76
C ALA A 104 -3.02 -5.93 -29.37
N LYS A 105 -2.94 -7.18 -28.91
CA LYS A 105 -4.11 -7.93 -28.45
C LYS A 105 -4.66 -7.33 -27.16
N ASP A 106 -3.80 -6.97 -26.23
CA ASP A 106 -4.16 -6.39 -24.96
C ASP A 106 -4.83 -5.02 -25.16
N ALA A 107 -4.28 -4.15 -26.02
CA ALA A 107 -4.91 -2.88 -26.41
C ALA A 107 -6.28 -3.07 -27.10
N ALA A 108 -6.41 -4.06 -27.98
CA ALA A 108 -7.68 -4.38 -28.62
C ALA A 108 -8.73 -4.89 -27.62
N VAL A 109 -8.33 -5.69 -26.64
CA VAL A 109 -9.20 -6.14 -25.52
C VAL A 109 -9.68 -4.95 -24.71
N ILE A 110 -8.81 -3.99 -24.39
CA ILE A 110 -9.15 -2.78 -23.66
C ILE A 110 -10.16 -1.93 -24.45
N ALA A 111 -9.89 -1.69 -25.75
CA ALA A 111 -10.82 -0.95 -26.62
C ALA A 111 -12.18 -1.64 -26.77
N GLY A 112 -12.19 -2.95 -26.96
CA GLY A 112 -13.40 -3.75 -27.02
C GLY A 112 -14.22 -3.71 -25.74
N ALA A 113 -13.57 -3.79 -24.59
CA ALA A 113 -14.20 -3.64 -23.27
C ALA A 113 -14.76 -2.23 -23.07
N ALA A 114 -14.03 -1.20 -23.51
CA ALA A 114 -14.49 0.19 -23.46
C ALA A 114 -15.80 0.39 -24.21
N ARG A 115 -15.92 -0.20 -25.39
CA ARG A 115 -17.07 -0.09 -26.25
C ARG A 115 -18.27 -0.94 -25.79
N SER A 116 -18.04 -2.21 -25.42
CA SER A 116 -19.14 -3.18 -25.22
C SER A 116 -19.43 -3.50 -23.75
N MET A 117 -18.53 -3.18 -22.82
CA MET A 117 -18.66 -3.49 -21.40
C MET A 117 -18.30 -2.28 -20.49
N PRO A 118 -18.93 -1.09 -20.70
CA PRO A 118 -18.58 0.13 -19.97
C PRO A 118 -18.77 0.02 -18.45
N HIS A 119 -19.59 -0.91 -17.99
CA HIS A 119 -19.77 -1.21 -16.56
C HIS A 119 -18.52 -1.81 -15.89
N THR A 120 -17.57 -2.35 -16.67
CA THR A 120 -16.29 -2.86 -16.15
C THR A 120 -15.25 -1.77 -15.95
N LEU A 121 -15.47 -0.60 -16.55
CA LEU A 121 -14.54 0.52 -16.48
C LEU A 121 -14.73 1.32 -15.20
N ARG A 122 -13.67 2.03 -14.84
CA ARG A 122 -13.69 3.05 -13.78
C ARG A 122 -13.25 4.38 -14.37
N ALA A 123 -13.94 5.44 -14.01
CA ALA A 123 -13.53 6.79 -14.39
C ALA A 123 -12.19 7.15 -13.75
N VAL A 124 -11.31 7.76 -14.52
CA VAL A 124 -10.11 8.43 -14.02
C VAL A 124 -10.47 9.91 -13.90
N SER A 125 -10.73 10.35 -12.66
CA SER A 125 -10.87 11.79 -12.39
C SER A 125 -9.51 12.47 -12.53
N THR A 126 -9.52 13.78 -12.81
CA THR A 126 -8.33 14.63 -12.74
C THR A 126 -7.61 14.33 -11.43
N SER A 127 -6.35 13.96 -11.51
CA SER A 127 -5.57 13.57 -10.33
C SER A 127 -5.49 14.79 -9.43
N ASP A 128 -6.07 14.70 -8.25
CA ASP A 128 -5.77 15.63 -7.17
C ASP A 128 -4.26 15.48 -6.89
N GLU A 129 -3.51 16.55 -7.05
CA GLU A 129 -2.05 16.56 -6.86
C GLU A 129 -1.68 15.99 -5.49
N ASP A 130 -2.45 16.34 -4.46
CA ASP A 130 -2.26 15.81 -3.11
C ASP A 130 -2.44 14.28 -3.06
N ALA A 131 -3.42 13.75 -3.79
CA ALA A 131 -3.65 12.31 -3.87
C ALA A 131 -2.52 11.58 -4.63
N ALA A 132 -1.99 12.19 -5.68
CA ALA A 132 -0.85 11.67 -6.42
C ALA A 132 0.41 11.69 -5.55
N ALA A 133 0.71 12.82 -4.91
CA ALA A 133 1.83 12.98 -3.99
C ALA A 133 1.76 11.97 -2.83
N LEU A 134 0.62 11.84 -2.16
CA LEU A 134 0.41 10.84 -1.09
C LEU A 134 0.60 9.41 -1.58
N SER A 135 0.14 9.11 -2.80
CA SER A 135 0.33 7.77 -3.39
C SER A 135 1.81 7.45 -3.62
N MET A 136 2.57 8.42 -4.12
CA MET A 136 4.00 8.29 -4.40
C MET A 136 4.79 8.17 -3.09
N LEU A 137 4.60 9.08 -2.14
CA LEU A 137 5.29 9.10 -0.85
C LEU A 137 5.00 7.83 -0.02
N THR A 138 3.74 7.39 0.05
CA THR A 138 3.39 6.16 0.77
C THR A 138 3.93 4.91 0.06
N GLY A 139 4.06 4.93 -1.26
CA GLY A 139 4.76 3.90 -2.03
C GLY A 139 6.22 3.82 -1.65
N PHE A 140 6.89 4.96 -1.62
CA PHE A 140 8.30 5.07 -1.26
C PHE A 140 8.57 4.65 0.21
N ASP A 141 7.73 5.08 1.18
CA ASP A 141 7.87 4.59 2.58
C ASP A 141 7.80 3.07 2.68
N LEU A 142 6.95 2.42 1.89
CA LEU A 142 6.88 0.96 1.87
C LEU A 142 8.16 0.31 1.32
N ASP A 143 8.78 0.92 0.33
CA ASP A 143 10.05 0.43 -0.22
C ASP A 143 11.20 0.62 0.77
N LEU A 144 11.26 1.79 1.42
CA LEU A 144 12.18 2.04 2.53
C LEU A 144 11.98 1.04 3.68
N ALA A 145 10.72 0.73 4.03
CA ALA A 145 10.41 -0.26 5.08
C ALA A 145 10.93 -1.67 4.74
N ARG A 146 10.89 -2.07 3.47
CA ARG A 146 11.47 -3.34 3.02
C ARG A 146 13.00 -3.33 3.15
N GLN A 147 13.65 -2.22 2.75
CA GLN A 147 15.10 -2.06 2.86
C GLN A 147 15.56 -2.06 4.31
N VAL A 148 14.84 -1.39 5.22
CA VAL A 148 15.07 -1.44 6.68
C VAL A 148 15.05 -2.88 7.18
N ASN A 149 14.00 -3.63 6.87
CA ASN A 149 13.90 -5.03 7.29
C ASN A 149 15.01 -5.89 6.70
N GLN A 150 15.36 -5.68 5.43
CA GLN A 150 16.43 -6.41 4.76
C GLN A 150 17.81 -6.14 5.42
N SER A 151 18.14 -4.87 5.68
CA SER A 151 19.40 -4.47 6.31
C SER A 151 19.48 -4.96 7.75
N ALA A 152 18.41 -4.84 8.52
CA ALA A 152 18.32 -5.36 9.88
C ALA A 152 18.52 -6.88 9.92
N ASN A 153 17.86 -7.63 9.03
CA ASN A 153 18.01 -9.09 8.95
C ASN A 153 19.43 -9.51 8.53
N ARG A 154 20.10 -8.73 7.67
CA ARG A 154 21.51 -8.97 7.32
C ARG A 154 22.43 -8.78 8.53
N ILE A 155 22.25 -7.71 9.31
CA ILE A 155 23.02 -7.48 10.57
C ILE A 155 22.78 -8.64 11.53
N ARG A 156 21.52 -9.04 11.74
CA ARG A 156 21.20 -10.19 12.60
C ARG A 156 21.85 -11.47 12.11
N GLY A 157 21.77 -11.77 10.80
CA GLY A 157 22.40 -12.96 10.22
C GLY A 157 23.91 -13.00 10.43
N LEU A 158 24.60 -11.87 10.27
CA LEU A 158 26.03 -11.78 10.54
C LEU A 158 26.34 -12.02 12.02
N TYR A 159 25.61 -11.39 12.93
CA TYR A 159 25.83 -11.63 14.37
C TYR A 159 25.44 -13.04 14.79
N THR A 160 24.37 -13.61 14.23
CA THR A 160 24.04 -15.03 14.47
C THR A 160 25.19 -15.95 14.07
N GLN A 161 25.88 -15.63 12.96
CA GLN A 161 27.01 -16.42 12.50
C GLN A 161 28.25 -16.26 13.39
N ILE A 162 28.62 -15.03 13.80
CA ILE A 162 29.88 -14.78 14.49
C ILE A 162 29.74 -14.78 16.00
N HIS A 163 28.57 -14.41 16.57
CA HIS A 163 28.35 -14.32 18.03
C HIS A 163 26.84 -14.34 18.36
N PRO A 164 26.21 -15.52 18.45
CA PRO A 164 24.76 -15.65 18.69
C PRO A 164 24.26 -14.97 19.97
N ALA A 165 25.01 -15.03 21.05
CA ALA A 165 24.63 -14.39 22.31
C ALA A 165 24.58 -12.85 22.19
N LEU A 166 25.44 -12.25 21.38
CA LEU A 166 25.42 -10.82 21.08
C LEU A 166 24.21 -10.47 20.19
N GLU A 167 23.91 -11.31 19.19
CA GLU A 167 22.70 -11.13 18.37
C GLU A 167 21.43 -11.12 19.23
N ALA A 168 21.30 -12.06 20.15
CA ALA A 168 20.14 -12.14 21.04
C ALA A 168 19.91 -10.84 21.84
N VAL A 169 20.98 -10.11 22.14
CA VAL A 169 20.92 -8.82 22.85
C VAL A 169 20.68 -7.65 21.90
N VAL A 170 21.50 -7.49 20.85
CA VAL A 170 21.43 -6.30 19.98
C VAL A 170 20.36 -6.40 18.90
N GLY A 171 20.03 -7.61 18.45
CA GLY A 171 19.08 -7.84 17.37
C GLY A 171 17.69 -7.21 17.59
N PRO A 172 17.08 -7.31 18.78
CA PRO A 172 15.82 -6.63 19.10
C PRO A 172 15.91 -5.10 19.11
N TRP A 173 17.11 -4.53 19.21
CA TRP A 173 17.33 -3.08 19.36
C TRP A 173 17.80 -2.39 18.08
N LEU A 174 17.86 -3.08 16.95
CA LEU A 174 18.28 -2.49 15.67
C LEU A 174 17.33 -1.40 15.15
N GLU A 175 16.19 -1.20 15.81
CA GLU A 175 15.30 -0.04 15.55
C GLU A 175 15.85 1.26 16.19
N HIS A 176 16.87 1.17 17.04
CA HIS A 176 17.46 2.31 17.73
C HIS A 176 18.81 2.69 17.13
N ASP A 177 18.91 3.88 16.59
CA ASP A 177 20.13 4.39 15.95
C ASP A 177 21.33 4.38 16.90
N ALA A 178 21.11 4.55 18.20
CA ALA A 178 22.17 4.46 19.20
C ALA A 178 22.90 3.09 19.21
N VAL A 179 22.16 2.01 18.97
CA VAL A 179 22.74 0.66 18.87
C VAL A 179 23.49 0.49 17.55
N LEU A 180 22.91 1.01 16.46
CA LEU A 180 23.56 1.02 15.15
C LEU A 180 24.88 1.80 15.16
N GLU A 181 24.94 2.89 15.92
CA GLU A 181 26.14 3.68 16.13
C GLU A 181 27.21 2.92 16.93
N VAL A 182 26.80 2.07 17.87
CA VAL A 182 27.73 1.15 18.57
C VAL A 182 28.29 0.11 17.58
N ILE A 183 27.42 -0.50 16.77
CA ILE A 183 27.81 -1.49 15.75
C ILE A 183 28.74 -0.86 14.69
N ALA A 184 28.44 0.38 14.26
CA ALA A 184 29.27 1.10 13.29
C ALA A 184 30.67 1.43 13.82
N ALA A 185 30.82 1.64 15.15
CA ALA A 185 32.09 1.97 15.77
C ALA A 185 32.90 0.72 16.19
N TRP A 186 32.20 -0.31 16.63
CA TRP A 186 32.82 -1.53 17.19
C TRP A 186 32.06 -2.74 16.65
N PRO A 187 32.33 -3.15 15.39
CA PRO A 187 31.53 -4.15 14.67
C PRO A 187 31.73 -5.58 15.19
N THR A 188 32.90 -5.89 15.73
CA THR A 188 33.22 -7.25 16.19
C THR A 188 33.12 -7.42 17.70
N PRO A 189 32.92 -8.65 18.21
CA PRO A 189 32.99 -8.95 19.63
C PRO A 189 34.31 -8.50 20.27
N ALA A 190 35.43 -8.64 19.55
CA ALA A 190 36.76 -8.20 20.02
C ALA A 190 36.85 -6.67 20.16
N ASP A 191 36.29 -5.92 19.20
CA ASP A 191 36.25 -4.46 19.28
C ASP A 191 35.37 -3.99 20.42
N LEU A 192 34.22 -4.62 20.65
CA LEU A 192 33.33 -4.31 21.77
C LEU A 192 33.99 -4.62 23.11
N LYS A 193 34.71 -5.76 23.23
CA LYS A 193 35.50 -6.09 24.43
C LYS A 193 36.58 -5.03 24.69
N ARG A 194 37.30 -4.60 23.65
CA ARG A 194 38.34 -3.56 23.74
C ARG A 194 37.78 -2.18 24.07
N ALA A 195 36.58 -1.86 23.58
CA ALA A 195 35.89 -0.62 23.93
C ALA A 195 35.48 -0.59 25.41
N GLY A 196 34.99 -1.70 25.92
CA GLY A 196 34.56 -1.84 27.31
C GLY A 196 33.25 -1.11 27.62
N LYS A 197 32.67 -1.45 28.78
CA LYS A 197 31.36 -0.95 29.20
C LYS A 197 31.24 0.57 29.16
N ALA A 198 32.22 1.29 29.63
CA ALA A 198 32.17 2.75 29.77
C ALA A 198 32.07 3.48 28.42
N ARG A 199 32.82 3.03 27.39
CA ARG A 199 32.76 3.64 26.05
C ARG A 199 31.48 3.27 25.33
N ILE A 200 30.98 2.04 25.48
CA ILE A 200 29.69 1.61 24.92
C ILE A 200 28.55 2.43 25.54
N ASP A 201 28.53 2.57 26.85
CA ASP A 201 27.58 3.37 27.59
C ASP A 201 27.56 4.83 27.13
N ALA A 202 28.75 5.46 27.08
CA ALA A 202 28.87 6.85 26.62
C ALA A 202 28.38 7.06 25.20
N ARG A 203 28.64 6.10 24.28
CA ARG A 203 28.15 6.19 22.90
C ARG A 203 26.64 6.03 22.81
N LEU A 204 26.07 5.05 23.52
CA LEU A 204 24.61 4.88 23.59
C LEU A 204 23.92 6.14 24.13
N LYS A 205 24.47 6.73 25.21
CA LYS A 205 23.97 7.96 25.81
C LYS A 205 24.06 9.14 24.85
N LYS A 206 25.21 9.32 24.16
CA LYS A 206 25.39 10.38 23.16
C LYS A 206 24.34 10.36 22.06
N HIS A 207 23.90 9.17 21.64
CA HIS A 207 22.91 9.00 20.60
C HIS A 207 21.48 8.81 21.14
N GLY A 208 21.19 9.32 22.35
CA GLY A 208 19.85 9.47 22.89
C GLY A 208 19.21 8.21 23.49
N CYS A 209 19.99 7.17 23.76
CA CYS A 209 19.47 5.96 24.41
C CYS A 209 19.25 6.21 25.91
N ARG A 210 18.00 6.23 26.37
CA ARG A 210 17.65 6.38 27.78
C ARG A 210 18.08 5.22 28.67
N ARG A 211 18.16 4.01 28.08
CA ARG A 211 18.56 2.77 28.77
C ARG A 211 20.01 2.41 28.55
N HIS A 212 20.86 3.39 28.23
CA HIS A 212 22.25 3.21 27.84
C HIS A 212 23.06 2.33 28.82
N ALA A 213 22.97 2.58 30.12
CA ALA A 213 23.72 1.83 31.13
C ALA A 213 23.31 0.35 31.21
N THR A 214 21.99 0.09 31.11
CA THR A 214 21.45 -1.28 31.09
C THR A 214 21.91 -2.03 29.85
N TRP A 215 21.77 -1.39 28.67
CA TRP A 215 22.13 -2.01 27.41
C TRP A 215 23.67 -2.23 27.27
N ALA A 216 24.45 -1.29 27.72
CA ALA A 216 25.91 -1.48 27.78
C ALA A 216 26.30 -2.68 28.66
N GLY A 217 25.64 -2.85 29.82
CA GLY A 217 25.83 -4.00 30.67
C GLY A 217 25.46 -5.32 30.00
N GLN A 218 24.30 -5.37 29.33
CA GLN A 218 23.82 -6.56 28.62
C GLN A 218 24.75 -6.94 27.44
N ILE A 219 25.23 -5.95 26.68
CA ILE A 219 26.20 -6.19 25.60
C ILE A 219 27.51 -6.81 26.18
N VAL A 220 28.07 -6.24 27.24
CA VAL A 220 29.28 -6.76 27.82
C VAL A 220 29.10 -8.17 28.39
N SER A 221 27.99 -8.41 29.08
CA SER A 221 27.68 -9.76 29.60
C SER A 221 27.53 -10.77 28.45
N ALA A 222 26.88 -10.39 27.35
CA ALA A 222 26.75 -11.27 26.18
C ALA A 222 28.11 -11.68 25.60
N LEU A 223 29.11 -10.79 25.63
CA LEU A 223 30.47 -11.06 25.13
C LEU A 223 31.21 -12.12 25.96
N GLU A 224 30.82 -12.36 27.22
CA GLU A 224 31.43 -13.37 28.09
C GLU A 224 31.05 -14.80 27.71
N HIS A 225 29.93 -14.97 27.02
CA HIS A 225 29.41 -16.28 26.63
C HIS A 225 30.14 -16.95 25.46
N GLN A 226 31.08 -16.25 24.81
CA GLN A 226 31.84 -16.81 23.71
C GLN A 226 33.28 -16.32 23.74
N THR A 227 34.22 -17.27 23.75
CA THR A 227 35.65 -17.01 23.67
C THR A 227 36.24 -17.36 22.32
N VAL A 228 35.59 -18.25 21.59
CA VAL A 228 36.05 -18.71 20.27
C VAL A 228 35.70 -17.66 19.20
N VAL A 229 36.68 -17.37 18.36
CA VAL A 229 36.48 -16.51 17.16
C VAL A 229 36.09 -17.39 15.99
N VAL A 230 34.92 -17.06 15.39
CA VAL A 230 34.41 -17.81 14.24
C VAL A 230 35.03 -17.27 12.94
N ALA A 231 35.31 -18.18 11.99
CA ALA A 231 35.81 -17.81 10.67
C ALA A 231 34.85 -16.84 9.97
N GLY A 232 35.38 -15.81 9.31
CA GLY A 232 34.60 -14.75 8.67
C GLY A 232 34.33 -13.53 9.54
N THR A 233 34.77 -13.51 10.81
CA THR A 233 34.60 -12.35 11.69
C THR A 233 35.27 -11.10 11.12
N ASP A 234 36.43 -11.22 10.45
CA ASP A 234 37.12 -10.09 9.84
C ASP A 234 36.35 -9.52 8.64
N ALA A 235 35.74 -10.38 7.83
CA ALA A 235 34.85 -9.96 6.77
C ALA A 235 33.60 -9.25 7.33
N ALA A 236 33.03 -9.78 8.41
CA ALA A 236 31.92 -9.14 9.11
C ALA A 236 32.30 -7.77 9.68
N ALA A 237 33.55 -7.58 10.16
CA ALA A 237 34.04 -6.28 10.60
C ALA A 237 33.99 -5.20 9.52
N THR A 238 34.16 -5.57 8.26
CA THR A 238 34.04 -4.65 7.13
C THR A 238 32.56 -4.37 6.79
N VAL A 239 31.71 -5.39 6.79
CA VAL A 239 30.32 -5.29 6.31
C VAL A 239 29.38 -4.64 7.33
N LEU A 240 29.52 -4.98 8.62
CA LEU A 240 28.62 -4.50 9.69
C LEU A 240 28.52 -2.97 9.79
N PRO A 241 29.65 -2.20 9.75
CA PRO A 241 29.58 -0.74 9.80
C PRO A 241 28.83 -0.13 8.62
N HIS A 242 28.97 -0.71 7.41
CA HIS A 242 28.25 -0.24 6.24
C HIS A 242 26.75 -0.48 6.38
N LEU A 243 26.35 -1.68 6.82
CA LEU A 243 24.94 -1.99 7.05
C LEU A 243 24.32 -1.14 8.16
N ALA A 244 25.08 -0.88 9.25
CA ALA A 244 24.60 -0.05 10.34
C ALA A 244 24.37 1.40 9.90
N ARG A 245 25.33 2.01 9.17
CA ARG A 245 25.19 3.36 8.62
C ARG A 245 24.05 3.44 7.60
N GLN A 246 23.93 2.43 6.73
CA GLN A 246 22.81 2.34 5.78
C GLN A 246 21.47 2.30 6.52
N LEU A 247 21.35 1.53 7.59
CA LEU A 247 20.12 1.42 8.36
C LEU A 247 19.76 2.73 9.06
N ILE A 248 20.73 3.46 9.61
CA ILE A 248 20.52 4.82 10.16
C ILE A 248 20.01 5.77 9.07
N ALA A 249 20.63 5.77 7.90
CA ALA A 249 20.17 6.61 6.78
C ALA A 249 18.75 6.26 6.34
N LEU A 250 18.40 4.98 6.29
CA LEU A 250 17.04 4.52 5.97
C LEU A 250 16.03 4.96 7.03
N HIS A 251 16.38 4.97 8.32
CA HIS A 251 15.53 5.48 9.39
C HIS A 251 15.28 6.98 9.22
N ALA A 252 16.32 7.78 8.93
CA ALA A 252 16.20 9.21 8.68
C ALA A 252 15.31 9.50 7.47
N GLN A 253 15.55 8.84 6.32
CA GLN A 253 14.71 8.99 5.12
C GLN A 253 13.24 8.67 5.40
N ARG A 254 12.97 7.62 6.18
CA ARG A 254 11.60 7.28 6.56
C ARG A 254 10.95 8.31 7.47
N ALA A 255 11.72 8.93 8.37
CA ALA A 255 11.22 10.01 9.21
C ALA A 255 10.85 11.24 8.36
N ASP A 256 11.68 11.60 7.38
CA ASP A 256 11.44 12.72 6.46
C ASP A 256 10.19 12.49 5.60
N VAL A 257 10.07 11.30 5.02
CA VAL A 257 8.87 10.93 4.24
C VAL A 257 7.62 10.94 5.11
N ALA A 258 7.71 10.44 6.35
CA ALA A 258 6.59 10.46 7.28
C ALA A 258 6.14 11.89 7.60
N ALA A 259 7.07 12.82 7.78
CA ALA A 259 6.77 14.23 8.02
C ALA A 259 6.07 14.88 6.82
N GLN A 260 6.54 14.61 5.60
CA GLN A 260 5.90 15.12 4.37
C GLN A 260 4.48 14.56 4.21
N VAL A 261 4.29 13.25 4.40
CA VAL A 261 2.96 12.62 4.39
C VAL A 261 2.06 13.24 5.47
N GLU A 262 2.60 13.53 6.65
CA GLU A 262 1.86 14.19 7.73
C GLU A 262 1.33 15.55 7.31
N THR A 263 2.17 16.38 6.73
CA THR A 263 1.81 17.72 6.26
C THR A 263 0.68 17.66 5.21
N LEU A 264 0.83 16.81 4.19
CA LEU A 264 -0.18 16.65 3.13
C LEU A 264 -1.51 16.14 3.68
N VAL A 265 -1.45 15.19 4.60
CA VAL A 265 -2.63 14.58 5.18
C VAL A 265 -3.38 15.54 6.09
N GLN A 266 -2.67 16.36 6.89
CA GLN A 266 -3.27 17.37 7.76
C GLN A 266 -3.99 18.47 6.99
N ALA A 267 -3.49 18.81 5.80
CA ALA A 267 -4.12 19.78 4.90
C ALA A 267 -5.39 19.22 4.22
N HIS A 268 -5.57 17.91 4.18
CA HIS A 268 -6.68 17.29 3.44
C HIS A 268 -8.02 17.45 4.17
N PRO A 269 -9.13 17.85 3.50
CA PRO A 269 -10.44 18.09 4.13
C PRO A 269 -10.99 16.91 4.96
N LEU A 270 -10.67 15.68 4.56
CA LEU A 270 -11.09 14.47 5.27
C LEU A 270 -10.23 14.14 6.50
N TYR A 271 -9.19 14.92 6.82
CA TYR A 271 -8.30 14.63 7.94
C TYR A 271 -9.04 14.46 9.26
N GLN A 272 -9.87 15.44 9.61
CA GLN A 272 -10.65 15.42 10.85
C GLN A 272 -11.64 14.25 10.88
N VAL A 273 -12.32 13.98 9.77
CA VAL A 273 -13.25 12.87 9.63
C VAL A 273 -12.54 11.54 9.88
N LEU A 274 -11.41 11.31 9.20
CA LEU A 274 -10.65 10.06 9.30
C LEU A 274 -10.05 9.86 10.70
N THR A 275 -9.46 10.90 11.29
CA THR A 275 -8.80 10.82 12.60
C THR A 275 -9.76 10.76 13.77
N SER A 276 -11.02 11.19 13.60
CA SER A 276 -12.06 11.02 14.62
C SER A 276 -12.37 9.54 14.89
N MET A 277 -12.10 8.64 13.93
CA MET A 277 -12.37 7.22 14.09
C MET A 277 -11.33 6.56 15.02
N PRO A 278 -11.71 5.95 16.15
CA PRO A 278 -10.79 5.32 17.09
C PRO A 278 -9.88 4.30 16.42
N GLY A 279 -8.58 4.36 16.68
CA GLY A 279 -7.59 3.47 16.06
C GLY A 279 -7.14 3.87 14.65
N ILE A 280 -7.67 4.98 14.10
CA ILE A 280 -7.03 5.73 13.02
C ILE A 280 -6.37 6.93 13.70
N ARG A 281 -5.07 6.90 13.86
CA ARG A 281 -4.31 8.00 14.45
C ARG A 281 -3.67 8.82 13.35
N GLY A 282 -3.67 10.12 13.53
CA GLY A 282 -2.78 11.02 12.83
C GLY A 282 -1.32 10.63 13.06
N PRO A 283 -0.39 11.12 12.25
CA PRO A 283 1.02 10.80 12.33
C PRO A 283 1.59 11.25 13.68
N GLY A 284 2.44 10.44 14.29
CA GLY A 284 3.15 10.76 15.53
C GLY A 284 3.09 9.69 16.60
N ARG A 285 3.74 8.58 16.43
CA ARG A 285 4.16 7.45 17.29
C ARG A 285 3.71 6.06 16.86
N SER A 286 2.84 5.91 15.91
CA SER A 286 2.57 4.64 15.24
C SER A 286 2.16 4.96 13.80
N ARG A 287 2.87 4.39 12.85
CA ARG A 287 2.73 4.59 11.40
C ARG A 287 1.28 4.81 10.97
N PRO A 288 0.95 5.90 10.29
CA PRO A 288 -0.37 6.12 9.78
C PRO A 288 -0.69 5.07 8.72
N CYS A 289 -1.69 4.25 8.99
CA CYS A 289 -2.30 3.42 7.97
C CYS A 289 -3.36 4.25 7.26
N TRP A 290 -2.93 5.19 6.42
CA TRP A 290 -3.84 5.97 5.63
C TRP A 290 -4.37 5.12 4.47
N PRO A 291 -5.69 4.96 4.36
CA PRO A 291 -6.27 4.58 3.09
C PRO A 291 -5.95 5.70 2.09
N ARG A 292 -5.66 5.35 0.84
CA ARG A 292 -5.51 6.35 -0.23
C ARG A 292 -6.65 7.35 -0.14
N PRO A 293 -6.38 8.67 -0.14
CA PRO A 293 -7.43 9.66 -0.14
C PRO A 293 -8.28 9.44 -1.39
N TRP A 294 -9.56 9.16 -1.20
CA TRP A 294 -10.48 9.08 -2.30
C TRP A 294 -11.24 10.39 -2.36
N ALA A 295 -11.09 11.10 -3.44
CA ALA A 295 -11.92 12.26 -3.73
C ALA A 295 -13.41 11.90 -3.75
N ARG A 296 -13.73 10.63 -4.04
CA ARG A 296 -15.07 10.03 -3.85
C ARG A 296 -14.93 8.55 -3.46
N PRO A 297 -15.54 8.11 -2.35
CA PRO A 297 -15.61 6.69 -2.05
C PRO A 297 -16.39 5.97 -3.15
N PRO A 298 -15.99 4.73 -3.55
CA PRO A 298 -16.77 3.95 -4.50
C PRO A 298 -18.20 3.77 -3.99
N GLY A 299 -19.18 4.01 -4.84
CA GLY A 299 -20.63 3.93 -4.71
C GLY A 299 -21.24 3.54 -3.35
N THR A 300 -20.93 2.34 -2.84
CA THR A 300 -21.46 1.83 -1.57
C THR A 300 -20.35 1.34 -0.64
N GLY A 301 -20.63 1.32 0.66
CA GLY A 301 -19.72 0.75 1.66
C GLY A 301 -19.40 -0.73 1.40
N ALA A 302 -20.36 -1.48 0.84
CA ALA A 302 -20.14 -2.89 0.47
C ALA A 302 -19.13 -3.03 -0.68
N GLN A 303 -19.19 -2.16 -1.67
CA GLN A 303 -18.20 -2.11 -2.76
C GLN A 303 -16.82 -1.75 -2.23
N LEU A 304 -16.75 -0.83 -1.27
CA LEU A 304 -15.50 -0.47 -0.61
C LEU A 304 -14.92 -1.64 0.19
N ALA A 305 -15.75 -2.35 0.93
CA ALA A 305 -15.34 -3.54 1.69
C ALA A 305 -14.85 -4.66 0.76
N SER A 306 -15.51 -4.85 -0.39
CA SER A 306 -15.09 -5.78 -1.43
C SER A 306 -13.76 -5.37 -2.05
N TYR A 307 -13.61 -4.08 -2.39
CA TYR A 307 -12.34 -3.53 -2.89
C TYR A 307 -11.18 -3.72 -1.91
N ALA A 308 -11.45 -3.59 -0.62
CA ALA A 308 -10.46 -3.85 0.43
C ALA A 308 -10.18 -5.34 0.66
N GLY A 309 -10.95 -6.25 0.04
CA GLY A 309 -10.88 -7.68 0.32
C GLY A 309 -11.31 -8.04 1.75
N LEU A 310 -12.16 -7.21 2.35
CA LEU A 310 -12.73 -7.43 3.69
C LEU A 310 -14.11 -8.08 3.64
N ALA A 311 -14.83 -7.94 2.53
CA ALA A 311 -16.09 -8.65 2.33
C ALA A 311 -15.81 -10.15 2.18
N PRO A 312 -16.62 -11.02 2.83
CA PRO A 312 -16.50 -12.46 2.64
C PRO A 312 -16.89 -12.84 1.21
N GLU A 313 -16.22 -13.85 0.67
CA GLU A 313 -16.60 -14.49 -0.59
C GLU A 313 -17.61 -15.59 -0.32
N THR A 314 -18.83 -15.41 -0.79
CA THR A 314 -19.86 -16.45 -0.70
C THR A 314 -19.63 -17.46 -1.82
N ARG A 315 -19.39 -18.73 -1.45
CA ARG A 315 -19.38 -19.84 -2.39
C ARG A 315 -20.60 -20.69 -2.13
N ARG A 316 -21.52 -20.67 -3.09
CA ARG A 316 -22.73 -21.49 -3.07
C ARG A 316 -22.85 -22.19 -4.42
N SER A 317 -22.94 -23.51 -4.39
CA SER A 317 -23.20 -24.33 -5.57
C SER A 317 -24.12 -25.46 -5.16
N GLY A 318 -25.35 -25.43 -5.64
CA GLY A 318 -26.37 -26.41 -5.30
C GLY A 318 -26.62 -26.54 -3.79
N SER A 319 -26.83 -27.77 -3.33
CA SER A 319 -27.06 -28.12 -1.92
C SER A 319 -25.77 -28.40 -1.15
N SER A 320 -24.66 -28.70 -1.85
CA SER A 320 -23.43 -29.26 -1.26
C SER A 320 -22.40 -28.22 -0.82
N ILE A 321 -22.36 -27.04 -1.44
CA ILE A 321 -21.38 -26.00 -1.11
C ILE A 321 -22.12 -24.80 -0.55
N ARG A 322 -22.02 -24.61 0.79
CA ARG A 322 -22.53 -23.43 1.47
C ARG A 322 -21.46 -22.93 2.43
N GLY A 323 -20.84 -21.81 2.09
CA GLY A 323 -19.81 -21.23 2.96
C GLY A 323 -19.42 -19.81 2.58
N GLU A 324 -19.00 -19.07 3.60
CA GLU A 324 -18.35 -17.79 3.46
C GLU A 324 -16.85 -17.97 3.69
N HIS A 325 -16.05 -17.57 2.72
CA HIS A 325 -14.60 -17.68 2.75
C HIS A 325 -13.95 -16.29 2.82
N VAL A 326 -12.76 -16.26 3.37
CA VAL A 326 -11.97 -15.01 3.40
C VAL A 326 -11.52 -14.69 1.99
N SER A 327 -11.82 -13.47 1.51
CA SER A 327 -11.30 -13.00 0.23
C SER A 327 -9.78 -12.86 0.29
N HIS A 328 -9.08 -13.45 -0.68
CA HIS A 328 -7.64 -13.28 -0.90
C HIS A 328 -7.32 -12.17 -1.92
N GLY A 329 -8.33 -11.65 -2.59
CA GLY A 329 -8.25 -10.54 -3.52
C GLY A 329 -8.29 -9.17 -2.87
N GLY A 330 -8.41 -8.13 -3.70
CA GLY A 330 -8.61 -6.75 -3.28
C GLY A 330 -7.33 -6.01 -2.89
N ASN A 331 -7.50 -4.78 -2.41
CA ASN A 331 -6.42 -3.89 -2.01
C ASN A 331 -5.82 -4.31 -0.65
N LYS A 332 -4.72 -5.05 -0.70
CA LYS A 332 -4.03 -5.57 0.50
C LYS A 332 -3.56 -4.46 1.46
N ARG A 333 -3.22 -3.27 0.94
CA ARG A 333 -2.80 -2.13 1.77
C ARG A 333 -3.96 -1.61 2.60
N LEU A 334 -5.11 -1.40 1.98
CA LEU A 334 -6.33 -0.97 2.65
C LEU A 334 -6.82 -2.03 3.65
N LYS A 335 -6.80 -3.30 3.26
CA LYS A 335 -7.11 -4.43 4.16
C LYS A 335 -6.27 -4.39 5.43
N ARG A 336 -4.94 -4.24 5.27
CA ARG A 336 -4.00 -4.16 6.40
C ARG A 336 -4.25 -2.91 7.26
N ALA A 337 -4.50 -1.74 6.64
CA ALA A 337 -4.81 -0.52 7.34
C ALA A 337 -6.05 -0.67 8.22
N MET A 338 -7.13 -1.20 7.66
CA MET A 338 -8.38 -1.43 8.40
C MET A 338 -8.25 -2.51 9.47
N PHE A 339 -7.44 -3.55 9.24
CA PHE A 339 -7.15 -4.56 10.25
C PHE A 339 -6.41 -3.95 11.46
N LEU A 340 -5.36 -3.17 11.21
CA LEU A 340 -4.60 -2.50 12.26
C LEU A 340 -5.45 -1.45 13.01
N SER A 341 -6.27 -0.69 12.29
CA SER A 341 -7.23 0.23 12.89
C SER A 341 -8.23 -0.50 13.79
N ALA A 342 -8.78 -1.63 13.33
CA ALA A 342 -9.68 -2.45 14.12
C ALA A 342 -8.98 -3.00 15.38
N PHE A 343 -7.75 -3.52 15.24
CA PHE A 343 -6.97 -4.01 16.37
C PHE A 343 -6.68 -2.90 17.39
N ALA A 344 -6.24 -1.73 16.93
CA ALA A 344 -5.95 -0.60 17.81
C ALA A 344 -7.21 -0.09 18.54
N SER A 345 -8.38 -0.10 17.88
CA SER A 345 -9.64 0.37 18.48
C SER A 345 -10.11 -0.48 19.65
N LEU A 346 -9.66 -1.72 19.78
CA LEU A 346 -10.02 -2.59 20.92
C LEU A 346 -9.61 -2.01 22.27
N ARG A 347 -8.61 -1.12 22.30
CA ARG A 347 -8.15 -0.47 23.52
C ARG A 347 -8.96 0.77 23.90
N SER A 348 -9.41 1.54 22.91
CA SER A 348 -9.97 2.88 23.10
C SER A 348 -11.46 2.99 22.82
N ASP A 349 -12.06 2.04 22.11
CA ASP A 349 -13.46 2.11 21.68
C ASP A 349 -14.28 0.97 22.29
N PRO A 350 -15.20 1.26 23.23
CA PRO A 350 -16.07 0.25 23.85
C PRO A 350 -16.98 -0.46 22.85
N VAL A 351 -17.45 0.24 21.79
CA VAL A 351 -18.34 -0.32 20.76
C VAL A 351 -17.58 -1.36 19.92
N SER A 352 -16.36 -1.06 19.53
CA SER A 352 -15.48 -2.01 18.83
C SER A 352 -15.17 -3.23 19.70
N ARG A 353 -14.88 -3.00 20.99
CA ARG A 353 -14.60 -4.09 21.95
C ARG A 353 -15.81 -5.02 22.12
N ALA A 354 -17.00 -4.45 22.32
CA ALA A 354 -18.24 -5.24 22.48
C ALA A 354 -18.54 -6.06 21.22
N TYR A 355 -18.36 -5.48 20.03
CA TYR A 355 -18.51 -6.20 18.77
C TYR A 355 -17.50 -7.33 18.62
N TYR A 356 -16.23 -7.08 18.92
CA TYR A 356 -15.18 -8.09 18.90
C TYR A 356 -15.49 -9.24 19.85
N GLN A 357 -15.85 -8.94 21.11
CA GLN A 357 -16.17 -9.96 22.11
C GLN A 357 -17.34 -10.83 21.64
N ARG A 358 -18.43 -10.24 21.17
CA ARG A 358 -19.55 -10.99 20.59
C ARG A 358 -19.11 -11.94 19.49
N LYS A 359 -18.12 -11.53 18.63
CA LYS A 359 -17.60 -12.42 17.58
C LYS A 359 -16.72 -13.53 18.13
N ARG A 360 -16.02 -13.28 19.26
CA ARG A 360 -15.28 -14.31 19.98
C ARG A 360 -16.22 -15.35 20.61
N ASP A 361 -17.31 -14.89 21.22
CA ASP A 361 -18.33 -15.74 21.85
C ASP A 361 -19.07 -16.58 20.80
N GLN A 362 -19.16 -16.13 19.55
CA GLN A 362 -19.63 -16.89 18.40
C GLN A 362 -18.61 -17.91 17.85
N GLY A 363 -17.51 -18.19 18.57
CA GLY A 363 -16.49 -19.17 18.20
C GLY A 363 -15.45 -18.70 17.18
N LYS A 364 -15.44 -17.40 16.77
CA LYS A 364 -14.42 -16.91 15.83
C LYS A 364 -13.05 -16.80 16.52
N ARG A 365 -11.98 -17.23 15.83
CA ARG A 365 -10.61 -17.02 16.30
C ARG A 365 -10.26 -15.52 16.32
N HIS A 366 -9.23 -15.13 17.09
CA HIS A 366 -8.82 -13.73 17.24
C HIS A 366 -8.76 -12.97 15.92
N ASN A 367 -7.96 -13.42 14.96
CA ASN A 367 -7.80 -12.75 13.68
C ASN A 367 -9.10 -12.68 12.86
N GLN A 368 -9.96 -13.69 12.95
CA GLN A 368 -11.26 -13.70 12.29
C GLN A 368 -12.22 -12.66 12.91
N ALA A 369 -12.20 -12.51 14.23
CA ALA A 369 -13.00 -11.51 14.93
C ALA A 369 -12.52 -10.08 14.62
N VAL A 370 -11.19 -9.86 14.55
CA VAL A 370 -10.61 -8.56 14.13
C VAL A 370 -10.93 -8.25 12.68
N LEU A 371 -10.89 -9.22 11.76
CA LEU A 371 -11.29 -9.03 10.36
C LEU A 371 -12.78 -8.68 10.23
N ALA A 372 -13.64 -9.33 11.01
CA ALA A 372 -15.07 -9.00 11.03
C ALA A 372 -15.31 -7.57 11.56
N LEU A 373 -14.54 -7.15 12.57
CA LEU A 373 -14.55 -5.78 13.05
C LEU A 373 -14.02 -4.80 11.98
N ALA A 374 -12.94 -5.14 11.27
CA ALA A 374 -12.40 -4.33 10.19
C ALA A 374 -13.42 -4.13 9.05
N HIS A 375 -14.16 -5.20 8.70
CA HIS A 375 -15.27 -5.11 7.74
C HIS A 375 -16.36 -4.14 8.21
N ARG A 376 -16.82 -4.23 9.45
CA ARG A 376 -17.80 -3.28 10.00
C ARG A 376 -17.27 -1.84 9.96
N ARG A 377 -16.02 -1.65 10.37
CA ARG A 377 -15.39 -0.33 10.43
C ARG A 377 -15.22 0.32 9.06
N ILE A 378 -14.94 -0.45 8.01
CA ILE A 378 -14.84 0.12 6.65
C ILE A 378 -16.21 0.60 6.12
N LEU A 379 -17.31 -0.06 6.53
CA LEU A 379 -18.66 0.42 6.21
C LEU A 379 -18.95 1.74 6.94
N THR A 380 -18.60 1.84 8.23
CA THR A 380 -18.72 3.08 9.02
C THR A 380 -17.85 4.19 8.40
N LEU A 381 -16.61 3.88 8.05
CA LEU A 381 -15.69 4.83 7.41
C LEU A 381 -16.25 5.35 6.08
N HIS A 382 -16.87 4.49 5.26
CA HIS A 382 -17.53 4.91 4.04
C HIS A 382 -18.66 5.91 4.30
N ALA A 383 -19.51 5.64 5.29
CA ALA A 383 -20.59 6.57 5.68
C ALA A 383 -20.03 7.91 6.17
N MET A 384 -19.03 7.89 7.04
CA MET A 384 -18.36 9.10 7.52
C MET A 384 -17.78 9.95 6.38
N ILE A 385 -17.12 9.34 5.41
CA ILE A 385 -16.54 10.05 4.26
C ILE A 385 -17.65 10.60 3.34
N ARG A 386 -18.69 9.84 3.09
CA ARG A 386 -19.83 10.25 2.27
C ARG A 386 -20.56 11.47 2.86
N ASP A 387 -20.76 11.44 4.17
CA ASP A 387 -21.59 12.44 4.89
C ASP A 387 -20.75 13.58 5.48
N GLY A 388 -19.41 13.52 5.36
CA GLY A 388 -18.49 14.46 6.00
C GLY A 388 -18.55 14.44 7.54
N ALA A 389 -19.10 13.38 8.14
CA ALA A 389 -19.43 13.32 9.55
C ALA A 389 -18.27 12.74 10.39
N LEU A 390 -18.09 13.26 11.60
CA LEU A 390 -17.17 12.69 12.58
C LEU A 390 -17.69 11.36 13.11
N TYR A 391 -16.78 10.53 13.64
CA TYR A 391 -17.17 9.26 14.25
C TYR A 391 -18.05 9.49 15.49
N ASP A 392 -19.24 8.92 15.46
CA ASP A 392 -20.16 8.87 16.60
C ASP A 392 -20.23 7.42 17.13
N PRO A 393 -19.85 7.18 18.40
CA PRO A 393 -19.93 5.86 19.01
C PRO A 393 -21.37 5.41 19.38
N GLN A 394 -22.39 6.28 19.23
CA GLN A 394 -23.76 5.89 19.58
C GLN A 394 -24.23 4.73 18.72
N PRO A 395 -24.83 3.68 19.30
CA PRO A 395 -25.41 2.62 18.51
C PRO A 395 -26.53 3.22 17.67
N ALA A 396 -26.45 3.07 16.33
CA ALA A 396 -27.54 3.45 15.45
C ALA A 396 -28.85 2.93 16.06
N THR A 397 -29.72 3.83 16.43
CA THR A 397 -31.10 3.56 16.84
C THR A 397 -31.67 2.57 15.83
N LYS A 398 -32.26 1.49 16.30
CA LYS A 398 -32.81 0.40 15.50
C LYS A 398 -33.46 0.95 14.24
N LEU A 399 -32.95 0.56 13.08
CA LEU A 399 -33.72 0.67 11.85
C LEU A 399 -35.08 -0.01 12.11
N PRO A 400 -36.20 0.62 11.75
CA PRO A 400 -37.50 -0.04 11.85
C PRO A 400 -37.40 -1.33 11.04
N ALA A 401 -37.88 -2.43 11.62
CA ALA A 401 -38.05 -3.67 10.90
C ALA A 401 -38.87 -3.35 9.66
N ALA A 402 -38.33 -3.67 8.49
CA ALA A 402 -39.09 -3.61 7.27
C ALA A 402 -40.29 -4.53 7.41
N ALA A 403 -41.48 -3.98 7.31
CA ALA A 403 -42.76 -4.67 7.24
C ALA A 403 -42.87 -5.46 5.94
#